data_33b40ea73270d0e2538893b6b1c3b4e9
#
_entry.id   33b40ea73270d0e2538893b6b1c3b4e9
#
_cell.length_a   1.000
_cell.length_b   1.000
_cell.length_c   1.000
_cell.angle_alpha   90.00
_cell.angle_beta   90.00
_cell.angle_gamma   90.00
#
_symmetry.space_group_name_H-M   'P 1'
#
loop_
_entity.id
_entity.type
_entity.pdbx_description
1 polymer ?
#
loop_
_entity_poly.entity_id
_entity_poly.type
_entity_poly.pdbx_seq_one_letter_code
_entity_poly.pdbx_strand_id
1 'polypeptide(L)'
;MLSTGITTAVHVTPSPDARWLIRAAAQTGIPARSLRAYVAAAATANESAPTCGIGWNTVAAVGFVESAHGTYGGGSLNTAGQASGPIVGPSLNGAGFAAIADTDAGVLDGDARWDHAVGPMQFIPTTWDLAGRDGNGDGTADPFNIDDAALSAATYLCAHGRDLSTAQGWTDAIYSYNQSDPYTRQVRAQATTYAAKTGTAG
;
A
#
# COMPACT_ATOMS: atom_id res chain seq x y z
N MET A 1 31.01 -27.94 -28.09
CA MET A 1 29.82 -27.82 -27.26
C MET A 1 30.01 -26.57 -26.39
N LEU A 2 29.39 -25.44 -26.75
CA LEU A 2 29.48 -24.18 -26.02
C LEU A 2 28.28 -24.12 -25.06
N SER A 3 28.56 -24.15 -23.76
CA SER A 3 27.56 -23.97 -22.71
C SER A 3 27.14 -22.49 -22.66
N THR A 4 25.93 -22.19 -23.09
CA THR A 4 25.31 -20.87 -22.91
C THR A 4 24.84 -20.75 -21.48
N GLY A 5 25.67 -20.08 -20.67
CA GLY A 5 25.26 -19.66 -19.32
C GLY A 5 24.09 -18.65 -19.39
N ILE A 6 22.94 -19.06 -18.89
CA ILE A 6 21.79 -18.16 -18.66
C ILE A 6 22.14 -17.31 -17.46
N THR A 7 22.53 -16.05 -17.70
CA THR A 7 22.67 -15.06 -16.65
C THR A 7 21.27 -14.62 -16.26
N THR A 8 20.73 -15.15 -15.18
CA THR A 8 19.52 -14.62 -14.55
C THR A 8 19.84 -13.21 -14.05
N ALA A 9 19.30 -12.20 -14.71
CA ALA A 9 19.37 -10.83 -14.24
C ALA A 9 18.64 -10.76 -12.88
N VAL A 10 19.40 -10.52 -11.82
CA VAL A 10 18.82 -10.21 -10.51
C VAL A 10 18.21 -8.82 -10.65
N HIS A 11 16.88 -8.75 -10.66
CA HIS A 11 16.14 -7.49 -10.65
C HIS A 11 16.37 -6.83 -9.28
N VAL A 12 17.36 -5.94 -9.20
CA VAL A 12 17.59 -5.12 -8.01
C VAL A 12 16.59 -3.97 -8.08
N THR A 13 15.52 -4.06 -7.30
CA THR A 13 14.61 -2.92 -7.10
C THR A 13 15.42 -1.70 -6.67
N PRO A 14 15.30 -0.53 -7.32
CA PRO A 14 16.07 0.64 -6.93
C PRO A 14 15.78 0.98 -5.47
N SER A 15 16.77 0.81 -4.60
CA SER A 15 16.64 1.25 -3.21
C SER A 15 16.64 2.78 -3.20
N PRO A 16 15.63 3.43 -2.63
CA PRO A 16 15.60 4.89 -2.57
C PRO A 16 16.83 5.43 -1.82
N ASP A 17 17.34 6.62 -2.23
CA ASP A 17 18.47 7.26 -1.57
C ASP A 17 18.24 7.38 -0.06
N ALA A 18 19.11 6.75 0.73
CA ALA A 18 18.98 6.69 2.18
C ALA A 18 18.97 8.08 2.84
N ARG A 19 19.70 9.05 2.27
CA ARG A 19 19.72 10.43 2.78
C ARG A 19 18.40 11.14 2.52
N TRP A 20 17.82 10.90 1.36
CA TRP A 20 16.49 11.43 1.03
C TRP A 20 15.44 10.83 1.96
N LEU A 21 15.42 9.52 2.18
CA LEU A 21 14.49 8.85 3.09
C LEU A 21 14.54 9.43 4.50
N ILE A 22 15.73 9.65 5.05
CA ILE A 22 15.89 10.23 6.39
C ILE A 22 15.27 11.64 6.44
N ARG A 23 15.58 12.48 5.45
CA ARG A 23 15.01 13.84 5.38
C ARG A 23 13.50 13.82 5.20
N ALA A 24 13.00 13.04 4.27
CA ALA A 24 11.57 12.95 3.98
C ALA A 24 10.78 12.41 5.18
N ALA A 25 11.28 11.39 5.88
CA ALA A 25 10.66 10.90 7.12
C ALA A 25 10.58 11.99 8.19
N ALA A 26 11.66 12.75 8.41
CA ALA A 26 11.68 13.85 9.36
C ALA A 26 10.72 14.99 8.98
N GLN A 27 10.62 15.33 7.69
CA GLN A 27 9.75 16.40 7.19
C GLN A 27 8.28 16.02 7.22
N THR A 28 7.96 14.77 6.87
CA THR A 28 6.56 14.30 6.72
C THR A 28 5.98 13.77 8.02
N GLY A 29 6.82 13.25 8.92
CA GLY A 29 6.41 12.52 10.12
C GLY A 29 6.04 11.04 9.82
N ILE A 30 6.24 10.58 8.59
CA ILE A 30 6.01 9.18 8.23
C ILE A 30 7.11 8.32 8.88
N PRO A 31 6.77 7.22 9.57
CA PRO A 31 7.78 6.29 10.06
C PRO A 31 8.70 5.84 8.91
N ALA A 32 10.02 5.90 9.13
CA ALA A 32 11.01 5.63 8.07
C ALA A 32 10.82 4.25 7.41
N ARG A 33 10.36 3.26 8.18
CA ARG A 33 10.07 1.92 7.66
C ARG A 33 8.93 1.91 6.68
N SER A 34 7.82 2.59 7.01
CA SER A 34 6.65 2.72 6.14
C SER A 34 6.96 3.55 4.89
N LEU A 35 7.69 4.67 5.06
CA LEU A 35 8.09 5.50 3.93
C LEU A 35 8.92 4.72 2.90
N ARG A 36 9.87 3.92 3.36
CA ARG A 36 10.67 3.05 2.48
C ARG A 36 9.79 2.11 1.66
N ALA A 37 8.80 1.47 2.28
CA ALA A 37 7.87 0.59 1.61
C ALA A 37 7.04 1.32 0.54
N TYR A 38 6.52 2.50 0.84
CA TYR A 38 5.73 3.29 -0.10
C TYR A 38 6.53 3.75 -1.32
N VAL A 39 7.79 4.16 -1.12
CA VAL A 39 8.67 4.57 -2.21
C VAL A 39 9.03 3.38 -3.10
N ALA A 40 9.36 2.23 -2.52
CA ALA A 40 9.64 1.01 -3.26
C ALA A 40 8.41 0.53 -4.04
N ALA A 41 7.24 0.51 -3.39
CA ALA A 41 5.98 0.11 -4.00
C ALA A 41 5.61 0.96 -5.22
N ALA A 42 5.71 2.30 -5.11
CA ALA A 42 5.42 3.19 -6.23
C ALA A 42 6.40 2.99 -7.39
N ALA A 43 7.70 2.80 -7.11
CA ALA A 43 8.71 2.53 -8.13
C ALA A 43 8.40 1.22 -8.87
N THR A 44 8.18 0.13 -8.15
CA THR A 44 7.87 -1.20 -8.71
C THR A 44 6.56 -1.19 -9.51
N ALA A 45 5.52 -0.51 -9.02
CA ALA A 45 4.25 -0.38 -9.74
C ALA A 45 4.42 0.37 -11.07
N ASN A 46 5.20 1.46 -11.09
CA ASN A 46 5.49 2.20 -12.33
C ASN A 46 6.39 1.42 -13.30
N GLU A 47 7.31 0.59 -12.81
CA GLU A 47 8.08 -0.32 -13.66
C GLU A 47 7.17 -1.35 -14.35
N SER A 48 6.20 -1.89 -13.61
CA SER A 48 5.24 -2.89 -14.11
C SER A 48 4.15 -2.28 -14.98
N ALA A 49 3.78 -1.03 -14.73
CA ALA A 49 2.75 -0.26 -15.46
C ALA A 49 3.28 1.16 -15.76
N PRO A 50 4.12 1.35 -16.80
CA PRO A 50 4.82 2.62 -17.06
C PRO A 50 3.91 3.83 -17.28
N THR A 51 2.66 3.61 -17.67
CA THR A 51 1.66 4.66 -17.86
C THR A 51 0.92 5.07 -16.58
N CYS A 52 1.14 4.35 -15.48
CA CYS A 52 0.40 4.60 -14.23
C CYS A 52 0.74 5.95 -13.58
N GLY A 53 2.03 6.29 -13.50
CA GLY A 53 2.47 7.56 -12.92
C GLY A 53 2.15 7.72 -11.44
N ILE A 54 2.02 6.63 -10.66
CA ILE A 54 1.72 6.72 -9.24
C ILE A 54 2.90 7.31 -8.46
N GLY A 55 2.64 8.35 -7.65
CA GLY A 55 3.61 8.90 -6.71
C GLY A 55 3.63 8.15 -5.37
N TRP A 56 4.82 8.05 -4.75
CA TRP A 56 4.96 7.49 -3.40
C TRP A 56 4.08 8.20 -2.35
N ASN A 57 3.87 9.52 -2.53
CA ASN A 57 3.02 10.34 -1.68
C ASN A 57 1.55 9.91 -1.71
N THR A 58 1.09 9.38 -2.85
CA THR A 58 -0.27 8.79 -2.97
C THR A 58 -0.36 7.49 -2.16
N VAL A 59 0.60 6.57 -2.32
CA VAL A 59 0.62 5.32 -1.54
C VAL A 59 0.72 5.61 -0.04
N ALA A 60 1.59 6.55 0.36
CA ALA A 60 1.73 6.98 1.74
C ALA A 60 0.44 7.63 2.30
N ALA A 61 -0.28 8.40 1.48
CA ALA A 61 -1.54 9.03 1.90
C ALA A 61 -2.64 7.98 2.16
N VAL A 62 -2.73 6.95 1.32
CA VAL A 62 -3.59 5.78 1.58
C VAL A 62 -3.20 5.13 2.91
N GLY A 63 -1.93 4.77 3.11
CA GLY A 63 -1.48 4.16 4.35
C GLY A 63 -1.67 5.03 5.61
N PHE A 64 -1.67 6.35 5.47
CA PHE A 64 -2.03 7.26 6.56
C PHE A 64 -3.51 7.14 6.93
N VAL A 65 -4.38 7.20 5.93
CA VAL A 65 -5.84 7.19 6.14
C VAL A 65 -6.29 5.83 6.67
N GLU A 66 -5.67 4.74 6.20
CA GLU A 66 -6.05 3.38 6.59
C GLU A 66 -5.62 3.01 8.01
N SER A 67 -4.38 3.34 8.39
CA SER A 67 -3.83 2.83 9.66
C SER A 67 -2.84 3.76 10.36
N ALA A 68 -2.76 5.04 9.97
CA ALA A 68 -1.68 5.92 10.42
C ALA A 68 -0.29 5.26 10.18
N HIS A 69 -0.10 4.70 8.98
CA HIS A 69 1.14 4.01 8.58
C HIS A 69 1.45 2.71 9.35
N GLY A 70 0.43 2.00 9.81
CA GLY A 70 0.60 0.80 10.62
C GLY A 70 0.81 1.08 12.11
N THR A 71 0.54 2.32 12.58
CA THR A 71 0.73 2.71 13.98
C THR A 71 -0.57 2.97 14.75
N TYR A 72 -1.72 2.82 14.09
CA TYR A 72 -3.01 3.03 14.73
C TYR A 72 -3.17 2.14 15.98
N GLY A 73 -3.78 2.70 17.03
CA GLY A 73 -3.98 1.97 18.30
C GLY A 73 -2.70 1.69 19.09
N GLY A 74 -1.58 2.36 18.77
CA GLY A 74 -0.29 2.12 19.44
C GLY A 74 0.53 0.99 18.80
N GLY A 75 0.13 0.52 17.63
CA GLY A 75 0.88 -0.45 16.83
C GLY A 75 2.23 0.09 16.36
N SER A 76 3.08 -0.80 15.90
CA SER A 76 4.38 -0.48 15.30
C SER A 76 4.74 -1.50 14.23
N LEU A 77 5.70 -1.14 13.37
CA LEU A 77 6.30 -2.06 12.41
C LEU A 77 7.71 -2.42 12.88
N ASN A 78 8.07 -3.69 12.81
CA ASN A 78 9.44 -4.12 13.05
C ASN A 78 10.34 -3.81 11.83
N THR A 79 11.64 -4.13 11.93
CA THR A 79 12.60 -3.88 10.84
C THR A 79 12.32 -4.67 9.58
N ALA A 80 11.68 -5.84 9.68
CA ALA A 80 11.23 -6.63 8.54
C ALA A 80 9.93 -6.09 7.90
N GLY A 81 9.29 -5.08 8.51
CA GLY A 81 8.04 -4.50 8.00
C GLY A 81 6.78 -5.16 8.53
N GLN A 82 6.93 -6.12 9.42
CA GLN A 82 5.81 -6.82 10.02
C GLN A 82 5.17 -5.96 11.12
N ALA A 83 3.83 -5.91 11.12
CA ALA A 83 3.08 -5.27 12.20
C ALA A 83 3.26 -5.99 13.54
N SER A 84 3.35 -5.24 14.64
CA SER A 84 3.54 -5.77 15.99
C SER A 84 2.35 -6.56 16.56
N GLY A 85 1.24 -6.54 15.83
CA GLY A 85 0.01 -7.30 16.08
C GLY A 85 -0.93 -7.15 14.90
N PRO A 86 -1.98 -7.96 14.82
CA PRO A 86 -2.93 -7.87 13.71
C PRO A 86 -3.62 -6.50 13.73
N ILE A 87 -3.51 -5.78 12.61
CA ILE A 87 -4.29 -4.56 12.37
C ILE A 87 -5.57 -5.02 11.69
N VAL A 88 -6.65 -5.11 12.46
CA VAL A 88 -7.96 -5.56 11.99
C VAL A 88 -8.95 -4.44 12.21
N GLY A 89 -9.64 -4.05 11.15
CA GLY A 89 -10.65 -3.01 11.15
C GLY A 89 -11.96 -3.47 11.81
N PRO A 90 -12.98 -2.62 11.84
CA PRO A 90 -14.30 -3.01 12.33
C PRO A 90 -14.96 -4.05 11.42
N SER A 91 -15.87 -4.85 12.00
CA SER A 91 -16.66 -5.85 11.27
C SER A 91 -17.52 -5.21 10.18
N LEU A 92 -17.43 -5.74 8.97
CA LEU A 92 -18.19 -5.28 7.81
C LEU A 92 -19.60 -5.91 7.81
N ASN A 93 -20.37 -5.67 8.87
CA ASN A 93 -21.66 -6.27 9.16
C ASN A 93 -22.88 -5.43 8.74
N GLY A 94 -22.67 -4.34 8.00
CA GLY A 94 -23.71 -3.42 7.57
C GLY A 94 -24.10 -2.35 8.59
N ALA A 95 -23.53 -2.36 9.78
CA ALA A 95 -23.79 -1.34 10.82
C ALA A 95 -22.85 -0.13 10.66
N GLY A 96 -23.13 0.72 9.68
CA GLY A 96 -22.28 1.88 9.34
C GLY A 96 -21.15 1.59 8.35
N PHE A 97 -21.02 0.36 7.91
CA PHE A 97 -20.07 -0.13 6.91
C PHE A 97 -20.80 -0.98 5.86
N ALA A 98 -20.11 -1.38 4.79
CA ALA A 98 -20.63 -2.36 3.86
C ALA A 98 -20.95 -3.68 4.59
N ALA A 99 -21.94 -4.44 4.11
CA ALA A 99 -22.21 -5.78 4.61
C ALA A 99 -21.45 -6.79 3.72
N ILE A 100 -20.34 -7.34 4.23
CA ILE A 100 -19.51 -8.32 3.54
C ILE A 100 -19.40 -9.55 4.44
N ALA A 101 -20.09 -10.63 4.05
CA ALA A 101 -19.96 -11.90 4.75
C ALA A 101 -18.54 -12.46 4.60
N ASP A 102 -18.10 -13.24 5.59
CA ASP A 102 -16.79 -13.89 5.59
C ASP A 102 -16.47 -14.61 4.27
N THR A 103 -15.27 -14.38 3.76
CA THR A 103 -14.81 -14.91 2.47
C THR A 103 -13.58 -15.81 2.56
N ASP A 104 -12.91 -15.88 3.73
CA ASP A 104 -11.71 -16.66 3.93
C ASP A 104 -11.74 -17.62 5.13
N ALA A 105 -12.93 -17.85 5.69
CA ALA A 105 -13.15 -18.65 6.90
C ALA A 105 -12.44 -18.07 8.15
N GLY A 106 -12.29 -16.73 8.20
CA GLY A 106 -11.65 -16.01 9.28
C GLY A 106 -10.13 -16.21 9.34
N VAL A 107 -9.50 -16.60 8.23
CA VAL A 107 -8.06 -16.90 8.20
C VAL A 107 -7.23 -15.65 8.45
N LEU A 108 -7.60 -14.52 7.86
CA LEU A 108 -6.84 -13.26 7.97
C LEU A 108 -7.28 -12.41 9.15
N ASP A 109 -8.57 -12.39 9.48
CA ASP A 109 -9.12 -11.44 10.45
C ASP A 109 -9.64 -12.09 11.75
N GLY A 110 -9.81 -13.40 11.75
CA GLY A 110 -10.28 -14.18 12.90
C GLY A 110 -11.80 -14.23 13.06
N ASP A 111 -12.60 -13.67 12.14
CA ASP A 111 -14.07 -13.69 12.16
C ASP A 111 -14.64 -14.50 11.01
N ALA A 112 -15.09 -15.73 11.26
CA ALA A 112 -15.71 -16.61 10.26
C ALA A 112 -17.19 -16.23 9.92
N ARG A 113 -17.61 -15.01 10.24
CA ARG A 113 -18.96 -14.53 9.95
C ARG A 113 -18.99 -13.31 9.05
N TRP A 114 -18.06 -12.38 9.28
CA TRP A 114 -17.97 -11.13 8.56
C TRP A 114 -16.52 -10.82 8.23
N ASP A 115 -16.24 -10.35 7.03
CA ASP A 115 -14.93 -9.83 6.67
C ASP A 115 -14.59 -8.56 7.47
N HIS A 116 -13.31 -8.38 7.74
CA HIS A 116 -12.71 -7.15 8.25
C HIS A 116 -11.61 -6.70 7.29
N ALA A 117 -11.38 -5.41 7.22
CA ALA A 117 -10.17 -4.91 6.55
C ALA A 117 -8.94 -5.23 7.41
N VAL A 118 -7.85 -5.70 6.77
CA VAL A 118 -6.65 -6.16 7.49
C VAL A 118 -5.39 -5.46 7.04
N GLY A 119 -4.43 -5.40 7.96
CA GLY A 119 -3.09 -4.90 7.73
C GLY A 119 -2.96 -3.39 7.61
N PRO A 120 -1.74 -2.88 7.43
CA PRO A 120 -1.46 -1.44 7.40
C PRO A 120 -2.11 -0.70 6.23
N MET A 121 -2.55 -1.41 5.18
CA MET A 121 -3.26 -0.83 4.04
C MET A 121 -4.73 -1.24 3.97
N GLN A 122 -5.25 -1.93 5.01
CA GLN A 122 -6.66 -2.27 5.22
C GLN A 122 -7.32 -2.95 4.01
N PHE A 123 -6.71 -4.03 3.52
CA PHE A 123 -7.32 -4.87 2.49
C PHE A 123 -8.43 -5.75 3.07
N ILE A 124 -9.53 -5.89 2.35
CA ILE A 124 -10.52 -6.94 2.65
C ILE A 124 -9.99 -8.29 2.13
N PRO A 125 -10.25 -9.43 2.82
CA PRO A 125 -9.76 -10.75 2.44
C PRO A 125 -9.95 -11.10 0.96
N THR A 126 -11.14 -10.91 0.40
CA THR A 126 -11.40 -11.14 -1.04
C THR A 126 -10.50 -10.31 -1.95
N THR A 127 -10.26 -9.04 -1.61
CA THR A 127 -9.38 -8.18 -2.42
C THR A 127 -7.94 -8.61 -2.27
N TRP A 128 -7.54 -9.04 -1.08
CA TRP A 128 -6.18 -9.55 -0.84
C TRP A 128 -5.89 -10.80 -1.67
N ASP A 129 -6.81 -11.75 -1.73
CA ASP A 129 -6.67 -12.98 -2.53
C ASP A 129 -6.36 -12.66 -4.01
N LEU A 130 -6.97 -11.62 -4.55
CA LEU A 130 -6.79 -11.21 -5.95
C LEU A 130 -5.57 -10.30 -6.18
N ALA A 131 -5.34 -9.36 -5.26
CA ALA A 131 -4.39 -8.26 -5.44
C ALA A 131 -3.09 -8.42 -4.64
N GLY A 132 -3.01 -9.34 -3.70
CA GLY A 132 -1.85 -9.57 -2.83
C GLY A 132 -0.57 -9.80 -3.63
N ARG A 133 0.52 -9.13 -3.25
CA ARG A 133 1.84 -9.20 -3.87
C ARG A 133 2.91 -9.36 -2.79
N ASP A 134 3.91 -10.17 -3.09
CA ASP A 134 5.14 -10.29 -2.31
C ASP A 134 6.03 -9.10 -2.63
N GLY A 135 6.06 -8.11 -1.74
CA GLY A 135 6.82 -6.87 -1.90
C GLY A 135 8.19 -6.91 -1.24
N ASN A 136 8.38 -7.81 -0.27
CA ASN A 136 9.65 -7.99 0.44
C ASN A 136 10.53 -9.07 -0.20
N GLY A 137 9.98 -9.93 -1.08
CA GLY A 137 10.68 -10.98 -1.80
C GLY A 137 10.94 -12.25 -0.98
N ASP A 138 10.14 -12.51 0.06
CA ASP A 138 10.29 -13.70 0.90
C ASP A 138 9.52 -14.93 0.39
N GLY A 139 8.74 -14.77 -0.69
CA GLY A 139 7.98 -15.83 -1.33
C GLY A 139 6.53 -15.94 -0.83
N THR A 140 6.10 -15.03 0.06
CA THR A 140 4.74 -15.04 0.63
C THR A 140 4.15 -13.63 0.57
N ALA A 141 2.93 -13.49 0.10
CA ALA A 141 2.21 -12.22 0.21
C ALA A 141 1.47 -12.17 1.56
N ASP A 142 1.89 -11.30 2.47
CA ASP A 142 1.31 -11.12 3.81
C ASP A 142 0.69 -9.73 3.97
N PRO A 143 -0.64 -9.60 4.18
CA PRO A 143 -1.31 -8.30 4.32
C PRO A 143 -0.84 -7.52 5.57
N PHE A 144 -0.21 -8.16 6.53
CA PHE A 144 0.33 -7.54 7.74
C PHE A 144 1.79 -7.07 7.59
N ASN A 145 2.43 -7.37 6.45
CA ASN A 145 3.72 -6.82 6.09
C ASN A 145 3.56 -5.55 5.25
N ILE A 146 4.21 -4.45 5.66
CA ILE A 146 4.04 -3.15 4.97
C ILE A 146 4.59 -3.13 3.54
N ASP A 147 5.63 -3.92 3.22
CA ASP A 147 6.16 -3.96 1.85
C ASP A 147 5.17 -4.62 0.90
N ASP A 148 4.58 -5.74 1.34
CA ASP A 148 3.60 -6.50 0.57
C ASP A 148 2.31 -5.71 0.41
N ALA A 149 1.80 -5.17 1.52
CA ALA A 149 0.59 -4.38 1.53
C ALA A 149 0.73 -3.10 0.68
N ALA A 150 1.88 -2.39 0.76
CA ALA A 150 2.13 -1.20 -0.04
C ALA A 150 2.25 -1.51 -1.54
N LEU A 151 2.97 -2.59 -1.91
CA LEU A 151 3.07 -3.00 -3.30
C LEU A 151 1.72 -3.44 -3.87
N SER A 152 0.94 -4.19 -3.09
CA SER A 152 -0.41 -4.58 -3.46
C SER A 152 -1.31 -3.36 -3.70
N ALA A 153 -1.26 -2.36 -2.80
CA ALA A 153 -2.02 -1.13 -2.94
C ALA A 153 -1.61 -0.33 -4.17
N ALA A 154 -0.30 -0.13 -4.40
CA ALA A 154 0.20 0.58 -5.58
C ALA A 154 -0.22 -0.13 -6.87
N THR A 155 -0.08 -1.45 -6.94
CA THR A 155 -0.48 -2.26 -8.10
C THR A 155 -1.99 -2.21 -8.33
N TYR A 156 -2.80 -2.27 -7.27
CA TYR A 156 -4.25 -2.14 -7.34
C TYR A 156 -4.69 -0.78 -7.89
N LEU A 157 -4.07 0.30 -7.42
CA LEU A 157 -4.35 1.66 -7.90
C LEU A 157 -3.99 1.83 -9.37
N CYS A 158 -2.91 1.20 -9.84
CA CYS A 158 -2.46 1.20 -11.24
C CYS A 158 -3.26 0.25 -12.15
N ALA A 159 -4.14 -0.59 -11.61
CA ALA A 159 -4.87 -1.58 -12.39
C ALA A 159 -5.75 -0.94 -13.49
N HIS A 160 -6.11 -1.74 -14.48
CA HIS A 160 -6.99 -1.35 -15.59
C HIS A 160 -6.48 -0.18 -16.46
N GLY A 161 -5.14 0.00 -16.54
CA GLY A 161 -4.53 1.03 -17.39
C GLY A 161 -4.79 2.47 -16.91
N ARG A 162 -5.04 2.66 -15.60
CA ARG A 162 -5.23 4.00 -15.03
C ARG A 162 -3.96 4.83 -15.14
N ASP A 163 -4.12 6.11 -15.45
CA ASP A 163 -3.06 7.12 -15.46
C ASP A 163 -3.26 8.07 -14.27
N LEU A 164 -2.53 7.82 -13.19
CA LEU A 164 -2.61 8.61 -11.96
C LEU A 164 -1.86 9.95 -12.05
N SER A 165 -1.17 10.23 -13.15
CA SER A 165 -0.62 11.56 -13.41
C SER A 165 -1.72 12.56 -13.78
N THR A 166 -2.89 12.08 -14.21
CA THR A 166 -4.07 12.90 -14.49
C THR A 166 -4.98 13.02 -13.27
N ALA A 167 -5.63 14.18 -13.12
CA ALA A 167 -6.56 14.39 -11.99
C ALA A 167 -7.75 13.41 -12.00
N GLN A 168 -8.23 13.04 -13.19
CA GLN A 168 -9.34 12.08 -13.31
C GLN A 168 -8.88 10.67 -12.97
N GLY A 169 -7.79 10.17 -13.58
CA GLY A 169 -7.29 8.82 -13.32
C GLY A 169 -6.88 8.63 -11.85
N TRP A 170 -6.30 9.66 -11.22
CA TRP A 170 -6.01 9.65 -9.80
C TRP A 170 -7.29 9.51 -8.96
N THR A 171 -8.32 10.31 -9.29
CA THR A 171 -9.60 10.29 -8.55
C THR A 171 -10.29 8.94 -8.69
N ASP A 172 -10.32 8.39 -9.90
CA ASP A 172 -10.93 7.09 -10.18
C ASP A 172 -10.18 5.95 -9.47
N ALA A 173 -8.84 6.02 -9.41
CA ALA A 173 -8.02 5.06 -8.69
C ALA A 173 -8.34 5.07 -7.19
N ILE A 174 -8.34 6.23 -6.55
CA ILE A 174 -8.62 6.33 -5.10
C ILE A 174 -10.07 5.97 -4.79
N TYR A 175 -11.01 6.38 -5.62
CA TYR A 175 -12.43 6.01 -5.45
C TYR A 175 -12.65 4.51 -5.61
N SER A 176 -11.86 3.82 -6.44
CA SER A 176 -11.93 2.36 -6.55
C SER A 176 -11.40 1.63 -5.31
N TYR A 177 -10.48 2.25 -4.56
CA TYR A 177 -9.94 1.71 -3.30
C TYR A 177 -10.99 1.79 -2.18
N ASN A 178 -11.64 2.94 -2.06
CA ASN A 178 -12.76 3.13 -1.14
C ASN A 178 -13.78 4.07 -1.80
N GLN A 179 -15.00 3.57 -2.05
CA GLN A 179 -16.08 4.27 -2.77
C GLN A 179 -16.71 5.38 -1.91
N SER A 180 -15.89 6.34 -1.50
CA SER A 180 -16.26 7.43 -0.61
C SER A 180 -15.60 8.74 -1.01
N ASP A 181 -16.42 9.76 -1.32
CA ASP A 181 -15.93 11.11 -1.61
C ASP A 181 -15.16 11.74 -0.43
N PRO A 182 -15.59 11.60 0.85
CA PRO A 182 -14.81 12.04 1.99
C PRO A 182 -13.42 11.38 2.05
N TYR A 183 -13.35 10.08 1.82
CA TYR A 183 -12.09 9.34 1.76
C TYR A 183 -11.17 9.89 0.67
N THR A 184 -11.68 10.02 -0.55
CA THR A 184 -10.92 10.55 -1.70
C THR A 184 -10.36 11.93 -1.40
N ARG A 185 -11.15 12.82 -0.77
CA ARG A 185 -10.67 14.16 -0.36
C ARG A 185 -9.58 14.09 0.71
N GLN A 186 -9.71 13.19 1.69
CA GLN A 186 -8.74 13.03 2.76
C GLN A 186 -7.40 12.51 2.23
N VAL A 187 -7.42 11.49 1.37
CA VAL A 187 -6.21 10.97 0.70
C VAL A 187 -5.55 12.06 -0.14
N ARG A 188 -6.32 12.84 -0.90
CA ARG A 188 -5.80 13.95 -1.71
C ARG A 188 -5.11 15.02 -0.86
N ALA A 189 -5.74 15.45 0.20
CA ALA A 189 -5.19 16.45 1.11
C ALA A 189 -3.85 15.98 1.72
N GLN A 190 -3.80 14.71 2.11
CA GLN A 190 -2.60 14.14 2.70
C GLN A 190 -1.47 13.95 1.68
N ALA A 191 -1.78 13.45 0.46
CA ALA A 191 -0.81 13.31 -0.61
C ALA A 191 -0.20 14.66 -1.00
N THR A 192 -1.02 15.70 -1.12
CA THR A 192 -0.58 17.08 -1.38
C THR A 192 0.33 17.60 -0.26
N THR A 193 -0.03 17.32 0.99
CA THR A 193 0.79 17.70 2.15
C THR A 193 2.17 17.06 2.10
N TYR A 194 2.26 15.77 1.77
CA TYR A 194 3.55 15.07 1.66
C TYR A 194 4.40 15.60 0.51
N ALA A 195 3.80 15.83 -0.66
CA ALA A 195 4.50 16.42 -1.81
C ALA A 195 5.07 17.82 -1.47
N ALA A 196 4.27 18.69 -0.84
CA ALA A 196 4.69 20.03 -0.45
C ALA A 196 5.84 20.01 0.57
N LYS A 197 5.81 19.10 1.55
CA LYS A 197 6.86 18.99 2.57
C LYS A 197 8.19 18.50 2.04
N THR A 198 8.21 17.71 0.98
CA THR A 198 9.43 17.12 0.43
C THR A 198 9.94 17.82 -0.84
N GLY A 199 9.19 18.80 -1.36
CA GLY A 199 9.53 19.53 -2.59
C GLY A 199 9.44 18.66 -3.84
N THR A 200 8.77 17.50 -3.77
CA THR A 200 8.47 16.67 -4.94
C THR A 200 7.14 17.13 -5.52
N ALA A 201 7.15 17.53 -6.82
CA ALA A 201 5.89 17.65 -7.56
C ALA A 201 5.23 16.27 -7.57
N GLY A 202 3.97 16.20 -7.17
CA GLY A 202 3.16 15.00 -7.24
C GLY A 202 2.75 14.68 -8.65
#